data_bb6448c8a731b1107c6d6b654cd22add
#
_entry.id   bb6448c8a731b1107c6d6b654cd22add
#
_cell.length_a   1.000
_cell.length_b   1.000
_cell.length_c   1.000
_cell.angle_alpha   90.00
_cell.angle_beta   90.00
_cell.angle_gamma   90.00
#
_symmetry.space_group_name_H-M   'P 1'
#
loop_
_entity.id
_entity.type
_entity.pdbx_description
1 polymer ?
#
loop_
_entity_poly.entity_id
_entity_poly.type
_entity_poly.pdbx_seq_one_letter_code
_entity_poly.pdbx_strand_id
1 'polypeptide(L)'
;MNDPLDLKRFIRTVNDFPIKGIKFRDITSLIEHPIAFQKTCSELTKITKKFDGNIVASIESRGFIFAGTIARDLGLPFVLARKPGK
;
A
#
# COMPACT_ATOMS: atom_id res chain seq x y z
N MET A 1 5.96 -17.88 6.98
CA MET A 1 5.20 -17.34 8.12
C MET A 1 3.72 -17.50 7.86
N ASN A 2 3.04 -18.17 8.76
CA ASN A 2 1.59 -18.31 8.61
C ASN A 2 0.90 -17.03 9.02
N ASP A 3 0.14 -16.49 8.10
CA ASP A 3 -0.65 -15.29 8.32
C ASP A 3 -2.09 -15.74 8.59
N PRO A 4 -2.60 -15.58 9.83
CA PRO A 4 -3.97 -15.99 10.13
C PRO A 4 -4.99 -15.24 9.29
N LEU A 5 -4.62 -14.08 8.78
CA LEU A 5 -5.43 -13.33 7.85
C LEU A 5 -4.72 -13.31 6.50
N ASP A 6 -5.22 -14.08 5.54
CA ASP A 6 -4.63 -14.16 4.21
C ASP A 6 -4.99 -12.92 3.41
N LEU A 7 -4.04 -11.99 3.33
CA LEU A 7 -4.27 -10.71 2.67
C LEU A 7 -4.52 -10.83 1.18
N LYS A 8 -4.02 -11.91 0.55
CA LYS A 8 -4.26 -12.12 -0.88
C LYS A 8 -5.73 -12.28 -1.21
N ARG A 9 -6.53 -12.76 -0.26
CA ARG A 9 -7.97 -12.95 -0.45
C ARG A 9 -8.70 -11.63 -0.62
N PHE A 10 -8.08 -10.51 -0.23
CA PHE A 10 -8.67 -9.19 -0.33
C PHE A 10 -8.20 -8.45 -1.58
N ILE A 11 -7.34 -9.06 -2.38
CA ILE A 11 -6.84 -8.47 -3.62
C ILE A 11 -7.53 -9.14 -4.79
N ARG A 12 -8.27 -8.34 -5.56
CA ARG A 12 -9.04 -8.82 -6.69
C ARG A 12 -8.30 -8.54 -8.00
N THR A 13 -8.34 -9.50 -8.92
CA THR A 13 -7.78 -9.32 -10.25
C THR A 13 -8.90 -8.97 -11.22
N VAL A 14 -8.74 -7.87 -11.94
CA VAL A 14 -9.65 -7.45 -13.00
C VAL A 14 -8.93 -7.63 -14.33
N ASN A 15 -9.43 -8.55 -15.18
CA ASN A 15 -8.83 -8.81 -16.47
C ASN A 15 -9.21 -7.72 -17.47
N ASP A 16 -8.28 -7.43 -18.37
CA ASP A 16 -8.51 -6.48 -19.49
C ASP A 16 -8.93 -5.10 -18.99
N PHE A 17 -8.28 -4.62 -17.93
CA PHE A 17 -8.54 -3.29 -17.38
C PHE A 17 -7.20 -2.57 -17.15
N PRO A 18 -7.07 -1.30 -17.54
CA PRO A 18 -8.06 -0.46 -18.22
C PRO A 18 -8.20 -0.78 -19.71
N ILE A 19 -7.30 -1.59 -20.27
CA ILE A 19 -7.38 -2.00 -21.68
C ILE A 19 -7.17 -3.50 -21.78
N LYS A 20 -7.58 -4.06 -22.93
CA LYS A 20 -7.46 -5.48 -23.19
C LYS A 20 -6.00 -5.95 -23.03
N GLY A 21 -5.81 -7.09 -22.41
CA GLY A 21 -4.50 -7.70 -22.20
C GLY A 21 -3.81 -7.30 -20.90
N ILE A 22 -4.35 -6.37 -20.14
CA ILE A 22 -3.78 -5.93 -18.88
C ILE A 22 -4.61 -6.46 -17.73
N LYS A 23 -3.92 -7.07 -16.74
CA LYS A 23 -4.55 -7.51 -15.50
C LYS A 23 -4.38 -6.43 -14.45
N PHE A 24 -5.47 -5.98 -13.87
CA PHE A 24 -5.46 -4.97 -12.82
C PHE A 24 -5.70 -5.63 -11.46
N ARG A 25 -4.82 -5.35 -10.50
CA ARG A 25 -4.97 -5.84 -9.12
C ARG A 25 -5.73 -4.80 -8.31
N ASP A 26 -6.95 -5.15 -7.92
CA ASP A 26 -7.82 -4.26 -7.17
C ASP A 26 -7.66 -4.51 -5.68
N ILE A 27 -7.20 -3.50 -4.96
CA ILE A 27 -6.96 -3.59 -3.51
C ILE A 27 -8.08 -2.92 -2.70
N THR A 28 -9.16 -2.52 -3.35
CA THR A 28 -10.26 -1.81 -2.68
C THR A 28 -10.83 -2.62 -1.51
N SER A 29 -11.05 -3.91 -1.73
CA SER A 29 -11.57 -4.78 -0.68
C SER A 29 -10.64 -4.86 0.53
N LEU A 30 -9.33 -4.85 0.28
CA LEU A 30 -8.34 -4.87 1.36
C LEU A 30 -8.37 -3.57 2.16
N ILE A 31 -8.45 -2.44 1.48
CA ILE A 31 -8.48 -1.12 2.12
C ILE A 31 -9.75 -0.94 2.94
N GLU A 32 -10.88 -1.43 2.43
CA GLU A 32 -12.17 -1.30 3.10
C GLU A 32 -12.32 -2.19 4.33
N HIS A 33 -11.51 -3.23 4.45
CA HIS A 33 -11.58 -4.15 5.58
C HIS A 33 -10.66 -3.66 6.69
N PRO A 34 -11.20 -3.21 7.84
CA PRO A 34 -10.38 -2.57 8.88
C PRO A 34 -9.22 -3.42 9.37
N ILE A 35 -9.46 -4.70 9.61
CA ILE A 35 -8.43 -5.59 10.13
C ILE A 35 -7.39 -5.90 9.05
N ALA A 36 -7.82 -6.16 7.82
CA ALA A 36 -6.91 -6.43 6.72
C ALA A 36 -6.02 -5.22 6.41
N PHE A 37 -6.60 -4.02 6.45
CA PHE A 37 -5.85 -2.79 6.22
C PHE A 37 -4.82 -2.57 7.32
N GLN A 38 -5.22 -2.73 8.59
CA GLN A 38 -4.29 -2.60 9.72
C GLN A 38 -3.15 -3.60 9.62
N LYS A 39 -3.47 -4.85 9.27
CA LYS A 39 -2.47 -5.91 9.11
C LYS A 39 -1.47 -5.54 8.02
N THR A 40 -1.96 -5.06 6.89
CA THR A 40 -1.10 -4.65 5.78
C THR A 40 -0.18 -3.52 6.19
N CYS A 41 -0.71 -2.49 6.84
CA CYS A 41 0.09 -1.35 7.30
C CYS A 41 1.15 -1.78 8.30
N SER A 42 0.80 -2.67 9.23
CA SER A 42 1.74 -3.19 10.22
C SER A 42 2.89 -3.95 9.57
N GLU A 43 2.57 -4.82 8.61
CA GLU A 43 3.58 -5.60 7.91
C GLU A 43 4.51 -4.70 7.10
N LEU A 44 3.95 -3.71 6.39
CA LEU A 44 4.75 -2.78 5.62
C LEU A 44 5.64 -1.92 6.52
N THR A 45 5.13 -1.51 7.67
CA THR A 45 5.92 -0.73 8.63
C THR A 45 7.10 -1.53 9.15
N LYS A 46 6.89 -2.81 9.47
CA LYS A 46 7.97 -3.69 9.93
C LYS A 46 9.05 -3.84 8.87
N ILE A 47 8.65 -4.03 7.62
CA ILE A 47 9.61 -4.18 6.52
C ILE A 47 10.37 -2.87 6.31
N THR A 48 9.68 -1.75 6.31
CA THR A 48 10.27 -0.44 6.09
C THR A 48 11.27 -0.09 7.18
N LYS A 49 10.96 -0.42 8.42
CA LYS A 49 11.83 -0.11 9.56
C LYS A 49 13.20 -0.75 9.42
N LYS A 50 13.28 -1.90 8.75
CA LYS A 50 14.55 -2.60 8.55
C LYS A 50 15.54 -1.83 7.68
N PHE A 51 15.05 -0.91 6.86
CA PHE A 51 15.92 -0.13 5.97
C PHE A 51 16.52 1.11 6.64
N ASP A 52 16.05 1.45 7.85
CA ASP A 52 16.59 2.56 8.62
C ASP A 52 16.68 3.87 7.84
N GLY A 53 15.65 4.13 7.03
CA GLY A 53 15.57 5.37 6.26
C GLY A 53 15.13 6.55 7.12
N ASN A 54 15.29 7.75 6.61
CA ASN A 54 14.91 8.96 7.34
C ASN A 54 13.80 9.76 6.65
N ILE A 55 13.32 9.33 5.51
CA ILE A 55 12.24 9.96 4.77
C ILE A 55 11.40 8.86 4.11
N VAL A 56 10.08 9.04 4.11
CA VAL A 56 9.18 8.17 3.36
C VAL A 56 8.73 8.93 2.12
N ALA A 57 8.97 8.36 0.94
CA ALA A 57 8.51 8.92 -0.31
C ALA A 57 7.55 7.95 -0.98
N SER A 58 6.55 8.47 -1.65
CA SER A 58 5.57 7.64 -2.32
C SER A 58 5.16 8.24 -3.66
N ILE A 59 4.91 7.35 -4.61
CA ILE A 59 4.38 7.71 -5.92
C ILE A 59 2.86 7.60 -5.86
N GLU A 60 2.16 8.55 -6.49
CA GLU A 60 0.69 8.51 -6.53
C GLU A 60 0.19 7.26 -7.24
N SER A 61 -1.00 6.82 -6.95
CA SER A 61 -1.81 7.45 -5.91
C SER A 61 -2.17 6.42 -4.84
N ARG A 62 -2.20 5.15 -5.19
CA ARG A 62 -2.49 4.09 -4.22
C ARG A 62 -1.41 4.01 -3.14
N GLY A 63 -0.17 4.27 -3.53
CA GLY A 63 0.94 4.26 -2.57
C GLY A 63 0.76 5.24 -1.43
N PHE A 64 0.08 6.36 -1.69
CA PHE A 64 -0.13 7.38 -0.66
C PHE A 64 -0.90 6.84 0.54
N ILE A 65 -1.83 5.89 0.30
CA ILE A 65 -2.66 5.32 1.36
C ILE A 65 -1.80 4.62 2.40
N PHE A 66 -0.86 3.80 1.94
CA PHE A 66 0.00 3.03 2.85
C PHE A 66 1.18 3.85 3.34
N ALA A 67 1.81 4.63 2.47
CA ALA A 67 3.01 5.39 2.79
C ALA A 67 2.75 6.44 3.87
N GLY A 68 1.60 7.11 3.83
CA GLY A 68 1.23 8.07 4.85
C GLY A 68 1.14 7.43 6.23
N THR A 69 0.53 6.25 6.30
CA THR A 69 0.42 5.51 7.55
C THR A 69 1.78 5.07 8.06
N ILE A 70 2.64 4.59 7.18
CA ILE A 70 4.00 4.16 7.55
C ILE A 70 4.80 5.34 8.09
N ALA A 71 4.74 6.48 7.41
CA ALA A 71 5.45 7.68 7.86
C ALA A 71 4.99 8.12 9.24
N ARG A 72 3.68 8.10 9.47
CA ARG A 72 3.11 8.43 10.77
C ARG A 72 3.61 7.49 11.87
N ASP A 73 3.58 6.18 11.58
CA ASP A 73 3.96 5.17 12.56
C ASP A 73 5.45 5.23 12.90
N LEU A 74 6.28 5.58 11.93
CA LEU A 74 7.72 5.68 12.14
C LEU A 74 8.17 7.07 12.56
N GLY A 75 7.27 8.07 12.52
CA GLY A 75 7.61 9.44 12.88
C GLY A 75 8.53 10.11 11.86
N LEU A 76 8.38 9.78 10.59
CA LEU A 76 9.24 10.28 9.52
C LEU A 76 8.52 11.28 8.61
N PRO A 77 9.26 12.21 7.99
CA PRO A 77 8.68 13.08 6.99
C PRO A 77 8.13 12.28 5.79
N PHE A 78 7.08 12.78 5.19
CA PHE A 78 6.42 12.15 4.05
C PHE A 78 6.49 13.06 2.84
N VAL A 79 7.06 12.55 1.76
CA VAL A 79 7.25 13.30 0.51
C VAL A 79 6.40 12.68 -0.59
N LEU A 80 5.66 13.52 -1.30
CA LEU A 80 4.78 13.08 -2.38
C LEU A 80 5.50 13.26 -3.73
N ALA A 81 5.56 12.18 -4.51
CA ALA A 81 6.05 12.23 -5.89
C ALA A 81 4.86 12.11 -6.81
N ARG A 82 4.54 13.17 -7.53
CA ARG A 82 3.36 13.24 -8.39
C ARG A 82 3.76 13.63 -9.81
N LYS A 83 2.94 13.22 -10.77
CA LYS A 83 3.16 13.63 -12.15
C LYS A 83 2.93 15.13 -12.29
N PRO A 84 3.68 15.81 -13.18
CA PRO A 84 3.43 17.22 -13.43
C PRO A 84 1.98 17.49 -13.83
N GLY A 85 1.42 18.58 -13.37
CA GLY A 85 0.06 18.99 -13.70
C GLY A 85 -1.02 18.37 -12.84
N LYS A 86 -0.66 17.66 -11.82
CA LYS A 86 -1.65 17.06 -10.91
C LYS A 86 -1.60 17.66 -9.51
#